data_f33fdaa516c1938a1fd6c37eda85918a
#
_entry.id   f33fdaa516c1938a1fd6c37eda85918a
#
_cell.length_a   1.000
_cell.length_b   1.000
_cell.length_c   1.000
_cell.angle_alpha   90.00
_cell.angle_beta   90.00
_cell.angle_gamma   90.00
#
_symmetry.space_group_name_H-M   'P 1'
#
loop_
_entity.id
_entity.type
_entity.pdbx_description
1 polymer ?
#
loop_
_entity_poly.entity_id
_entity_poly.type
_entity_poly.pdbx_seq_one_letter_code
_entity_poly.pdbx_strand_id
1 'polypeptide(L)'
;MYMHHSVPFKDLSALYRIADICLITSRRDGMNLVASEYVACQRGRYGVLVLSELAGAAAFMGPGSITFNPSSAQQLSDSVYKATTMDPERKRKMHSELEEFVITNTRHDIFLPYACMRLIGVAVRNGVRFSSRLS
;
A
#
# COMPACT_ATOMS: atom_id res chain seq x y z
N MET A 1 18.83 -3.68 -5.35
CA MET A 1 18.79 -5.17 -5.34
C MET A 1 17.64 -5.61 -6.20
N TYR A 2 17.87 -6.40 -7.24
CA TYR A 2 16.83 -6.98 -8.10
C TYR A 2 16.62 -8.45 -7.71
N MET A 3 15.38 -8.82 -7.39
CA MET A 3 15.03 -10.19 -7.01
C MET A 3 14.13 -10.79 -8.09
N HIS A 4 14.62 -11.78 -8.82
CA HIS A 4 13.87 -12.49 -9.87
C HIS A 4 13.49 -13.90 -9.41
N HIS A 5 12.92 -13.99 -8.21
CA HIS A 5 12.41 -15.25 -7.67
C HIS A 5 11.19 -14.99 -6.78
N SER A 6 10.40 -16.01 -6.57
CA SER A 6 9.27 -15.94 -5.66
C SER A 6 9.76 -15.72 -4.23
N VAL A 7 9.26 -14.67 -3.58
CA VAL A 7 9.60 -14.34 -2.19
C VAL A 7 8.53 -14.94 -1.28
N PRO A 8 8.90 -15.68 -0.23
CA PRO A 8 7.95 -16.15 0.75
C PRO A 8 7.17 -14.96 1.35
N PHE A 9 5.88 -15.15 1.61
CA PHE A 9 5.01 -14.08 2.10
C PHE A 9 5.52 -13.38 3.38
N LYS A 10 6.16 -14.13 4.27
CA LYS A 10 6.76 -13.58 5.48
C LYS A 10 7.86 -12.55 5.17
N ASP A 11 8.71 -12.86 4.23
CA ASP A 11 9.82 -11.99 3.82
C ASP A 11 9.30 -10.80 3.02
N LEU A 12 8.28 -11.01 2.17
CA LEU A 12 7.59 -9.95 1.44
C LEU A 12 6.93 -8.94 2.41
N SER A 13 6.25 -9.43 3.44
CA SER A 13 5.66 -8.57 4.47
C SER A 13 6.70 -7.76 5.23
N ALA A 14 7.88 -8.34 5.49
CA ALA A 14 8.99 -7.63 6.11
C ALA A 14 9.53 -6.53 5.18
N LEU A 15 9.66 -6.81 3.88
CA LEU A 15 10.06 -5.82 2.88
C LEU A 15 9.04 -4.68 2.79
N TYR A 16 7.74 -4.99 2.74
CA TYR A 16 6.70 -3.96 2.77
C TYR A 16 6.77 -3.11 4.05
N ARG A 17 7.09 -3.73 5.18
CA ARG A 17 7.18 -3.04 6.47
C ARG A 17 8.32 -2.05 6.55
N ILE A 18 9.46 -2.34 5.93
CA ILE A 18 10.66 -1.47 5.98
C ILE A 18 10.72 -0.46 4.83
N ALA A 19 9.96 -0.66 3.76
CA ALA A 19 9.98 0.23 2.60
C ALA A 19 9.28 1.56 2.90
N ASP A 20 9.96 2.67 2.69
CA ASP A 20 9.41 4.02 2.87
C ASP A 20 8.49 4.43 1.72
N ILE A 21 8.67 3.84 0.54
CA ILE A 21 7.89 4.11 -0.66
C ILE A 21 7.57 2.78 -1.35
N CYS A 22 6.32 2.59 -1.74
CA CYS A 22 5.91 1.54 -2.66
C CYS A 22 5.54 2.14 -4.01
N LEU A 23 6.22 1.70 -5.06
CA LEU A 23 6.02 2.18 -6.42
C LEU A 23 5.36 1.10 -7.27
N ILE A 24 4.18 1.40 -7.80
CA ILE A 24 3.40 0.53 -8.69
C ILE A 24 3.29 1.17 -10.06
N THR A 25 3.98 0.60 -11.05
CA THR A 25 4.12 1.15 -12.40
C THR A 25 3.29 0.42 -13.46
N SER A 26 2.30 -0.36 -13.05
CA SER A 26 1.49 -1.16 -13.95
C SER A 26 0.79 -0.31 -15.01
N ARG A 27 0.89 -0.70 -16.27
CA ARG A 27 0.18 -0.04 -17.39
C ARG A 27 -1.26 -0.52 -17.54
N ARG A 28 -1.55 -1.74 -17.12
CA ARG A 28 -2.88 -2.34 -17.03
C ARG A 28 -2.88 -3.32 -15.87
N ASP A 29 -3.76 -3.08 -14.93
CA ASP A 29 -3.92 -3.92 -13.76
C ASP A 29 -5.37 -3.81 -13.30
N GLY A 30 -6.01 -4.93 -13.03
CA GLY A 30 -7.40 -4.97 -12.59
C GLY A 30 -7.51 -4.49 -11.15
N MET A 31 -7.24 -5.41 -10.22
CA MET A 31 -7.21 -5.13 -8.79
C MET A 31 -5.79 -5.38 -8.28
N ASN A 32 -5.07 -4.32 -7.96
CA ASN A 32 -3.71 -4.44 -7.46
C ASN A 32 -3.70 -4.73 -5.96
N LEU A 33 -3.53 -5.99 -5.59
CA LEU A 33 -3.45 -6.41 -4.20
C LEU A 33 -2.18 -5.91 -3.49
N VAL A 34 -1.10 -5.68 -4.24
CA VAL A 34 0.19 -5.18 -3.70
C VAL A 34 0.01 -3.84 -3.00
N ALA A 35 -0.80 -2.94 -3.56
CA ALA A 35 -1.10 -1.64 -2.95
C ALA A 35 -1.75 -1.82 -1.56
N SER A 36 -2.77 -2.65 -1.46
CA SER A 36 -3.48 -2.92 -0.21
C SER A 36 -2.61 -3.64 0.81
N GLU A 37 -1.79 -4.61 0.35
CA GLU A 37 -0.83 -5.34 1.19
C GLU A 37 0.23 -4.39 1.77
N TYR A 38 0.78 -3.51 0.95
CA TYR A 38 1.74 -2.51 1.39
C TYR A 38 1.13 -1.60 2.47
N VAL A 39 -0.03 -1.02 2.21
CA VAL A 39 -0.71 -0.12 3.17
C VAL A 39 -0.96 -0.82 4.50
N ALA A 40 -1.45 -2.06 4.48
CA ALA A 40 -1.68 -2.84 5.69
C ALA A 40 -0.39 -3.12 6.49
N CYS A 41 0.74 -3.33 5.81
CA CYS A 41 2.04 -3.53 6.46
C CYS A 41 2.66 -2.24 7.01
N GLN A 42 2.27 -1.07 6.51
CA GLN A 42 2.83 0.23 6.87
C GLN A 42 2.21 0.88 8.12
N ARG A 43 1.29 0.21 8.78
CA ARG A 43 0.61 0.72 9.97
C ARG A 43 1.60 1.23 11.03
N GLY A 44 1.51 2.51 11.36
CA GLY A 44 2.41 3.19 12.29
C GLY A 44 3.78 3.59 11.73
N ARG A 45 4.06 3.36 10.43
CA ARG A 45 5.27 3.85 9.74
C ARG A 45 4.97 4.92 8.69
N TYR A 46 3.78 4.92 8.13
CA TYR A 46 3.29 5.95 7.21
C TYR A 46 4.10 6.06 5.91
N GLY A 47 4.44 4.92 5.30
CA GLY A 47 5.08 4.89 3.99
C GLY A 47 4.18 5.45 2.90
N VAL A 48 4.77 5.93 1.82
CA VAL A 48 4.07 6.59 0.71
C VAL A 48 3.78 5.59 -0.40
N LEU A 49 2.54 5.55 -0.87
CA LEU A 49 2.15 4.80 -2.05
C LEU A 49 2.23 5.71 -3.28
N VAL A 50 3.03 5.30 -4.27
CA VAL A 50 3.13 5.93 -5.59
C VAL A 50 2.53 4.99 -6.61
N LEU A 51 1.43 5.40 -7.26
CA LEU A 51 0.55 4.49 -8.00
C LEU A 51 0.32 4.99 -9.42
N SER A 52 0.48 4.09 -10.39
CA SER A 52 0.07 4.37 -11.77
C SER A 52 -1.42 4.68 -11.84
N GLU A 53 -1.81 5.74 -12.53
CA GLU A 53 -3.21 6.08 -12.78
C GLU A 53 -3.98 5.02 -13.58
N LEU A 54 -3.24 4.12 -14.27
CA LEU A 54 -3.79 3.01 -15.06
C LEU A 54 -3.92 1.71 -14.24
N ALA A 55 -3.46 1.70 -12.99
CA ALA A 55 -3.72 0.59 -12.08
C ALA A 55 -5.15 0.68 -11.53
N GLY A 56 -5.88 -0.44 -11.50
CA GLY A 56 -7.28 -0.45 -11.01
C GLY A 56 -7.44 0.08 -9.59
N ALA A 57 -6.43 -0.10 -8.75
CA ALA A 57 -6.42 0.47 -7.40
C ALA A 57 -6.42 2.01 -7.38
N ALA A 58 -5.99 2.69 -8.46
CA ALA A 58 -5.92 4.16 -8.51
C ALA A 58 -7.29 4.83 -8.42
N ALA A 59 -8.34 4.16 -8.92
CA ALA A 59 -9.71 4.66 -8.83
C ALA A 59 -10.20 4.84 -7.38
N PHE A 60 -9.67 4.04 -6.46
CA PHE A 60 -10.13 3.99 -5.08
C PHE A 60 -9.09 4.52 -4.08
N MET A 61 -7.82 4.25 -4.34
CA MET A 61 -6.70 4.62 -3.46
C MET A 61 -6.00 5.91 -3.91
N GLY A 62 -6.44 6.51 -5.02
CA GLY A 62 -5.87 7.75 -5.56
C GLY A 62 -5.76 8.89 -4.55
N PRO A 63 -6.82 9.23 -3.79
CA PRO A 63 -6.78 10.33 -2.83
C PRO A 63 -5.68 10.23 -1.78
N GLY A 64 -5.39 9.02 -1.28
CA GLY A 64 -4.33 8.77 -0.29
C GLY A 64 -2.97 8.40 -0.90
N SER A 65 -2.80 8.46 -2.23
CA SER A 65 -1.56 8.10 -2.93
C SER A 65 -1.07 9.24 -3.83
N ILE A 66 0.17 9.12 -4.31
CA ILE A 66 0.67 9.95 -5.40
C ILE A 66 0.43 9.20 -6.70
N THR A 67 -0.43 9.74 -7.57
CA THR A 67 -0.71 9.13 -8.87
C THR A 67 0.14 9.74 -9.97
N PHE A 68 0.51 8.94 -10.98
CA PHE A 68 1.29 9.38 -12.14
C PHE A 68 0.91 8.60 -13.40
N ASN A 69 1.16 9.20 -14.55
CA ASN A 69 1.00 8.52 -15.85
C ASN A 69 2.23 7.63 -16.11
N PRO A 70 2.07 6.29 -16.24
CA PRO A 70 3.20 5.37 -16.42
C PRO A 70 3.90 5.50 -17.78
N SER A 71 3.33 6.27 -18.70
CA SER A 71 3.97 6.58 -19.98
C SER A 71 4.87 7.83 -19.93
N SER A 72 4.82 8.58 -18.81
CA SER A 72 5.61 9.79 -18.60
C SER A 72 6.73 9.56 -17.59
N ALA A 73 7.96 9.45 -18.08
CA ALA A 73 9.15 9.34 -17.22
C ALA A 73 9.34 10.55 -16.31
N GLN A 74 8.95 11.73 -16.80
CA GLN A 74 9.03 12.96 -16.01
C GLN A 74 8.07 12.91 -14.82
N GLN A 75 6.80 12.53 -15.02
CA GLN A 75 5.84 12.42 -13.93
C GLN A 75 6.24 11.35 -12.91
N LEU A 76 6.84 10.25 -13.36
CA LEU A 76 7.38 9.23 -12.47
C LEU A 76 8.48 9.81 -11.59
N SER A 77 9.45 10.52 -12.18
CA SER A 77 10.56 11.17 -11.45
C SER A 77 10.03 12.17 -10.43
N ASP A 78 9.11 13.04 -10.83
CA ASP A 78 8.51 14.06 -9.96
C ASP A 78 7.72 13.41 -8.81
N SER A 79 7.04 12.30 -9.06
CA SER A 79 6.26 11.59 -8.05
C SER A 79 7.16 10.93 -7.02
N VAL A 80 8.26 10.31 -7.44
CA VAL A 80 9.26 9.73 -6.53
C VAL A 80 9.94 10.85 -5.71
N TYR A 81 10.29 11.97 -6.33
CA TYR A 81 10.84 13.11 -5.63
C TYR A 81 9.88 13.65 -4.57
N LYS A 82 8.61 13.85 -4.92
CA LYS A 82 7.56 14.26 -3.97
C LYS A 82 7.42 13.28 -2.80
N ALA A 83 7.47 11.97 -3.07
CA ALA A 83 7.35 10.96 -2.04
C ALA A 83 8.53 10.98 -1.07
N THR A 84 9.76 11.22 -1.57
CA THR A 84 10.97 11.26 -0.73
C THR A 84 11.03 12.52 0.13
N THR A 85 10.62 13.68 -0.41
CA THR A 85 10.69 14.99 0.25
C THR A 85 9.42 15.37 1.02
N MET A 86 8.43 14.47 1.06
CA MET A 86 7.15 14.75 1.70
C MET A 86 7.28 14.92 3.20
N ASP A 87 6.59 15.94 3.72
CA ASP A 87 6.47 16.21 5.14
C ASP A 87 5.84 15.04 5.91
N PRO A 88 6.34 14.70 7.12
CA PRO A 88 5.85 13.58 7.93
C PRO A 88 4.35 13.67 8.27
N GLU A 89 3.81 14.86 8.52
CA GLU A 89 2.39 15.02 8.81
C GLU A 89 1.52 14.70 7.58
N ARG A 90 1.97 15.12 6.40
CA ARG A 90 1.29 14.81 5.16
C ARG A 90 1.34 13.30 4.85
N LYS A 91 2.48 12.63 5.09
CA LYS A 91 2.59 11.17 4.98
C LYS A 91 1.57 10.46 5.88
N ARG A 92 1.45 10.93 7.13
CA ARG A 92 0.50 10.37 8.09
C ARG A 92 -0.94 10.53 7.63
N LYS A 93 -1.31 11.72 7.16
CA LYS A 93 -2.67 11.99 6.68
C LYS A 93 -3.03 11.10 5.48
N MET A 94 -2.17 11.08 4.46
CA MET A 94 -2.37 10.25 3.27
C MET A 94 -2.48 8.76 3.63
N HIS A 95 -1.61 8.30 4.53
CA HIS A 95 -1.67 6.91 4.98
C HIS A 95 -2.96 6.59 5.74
N SER A 96 -3.47 7.49 6.58
CA SER A 96 -4.74 7.31 7.28
C SER A 96 -5.92 7.15 6.32
N GLU A 97 -5.96 7.93 5.25
CA GLU A 97 -6.98 7.81 4.20
C GLU A 97 -6.92 6.44 3.50
N LEU A 98 -5.70 5.96 3.20
CA LEU A 98 -5.49 4.63 2.61
C LEU A 98 -5.85 3.49 3.59
N GLU A 99 -5.48 3.63 4.85
CA GLU A 99 -5.78 2.63 5.89
C GLU A 99 -7.29 2.50 6.09
N GLU A 100 -8.01 3.62 6.17
CA GLU A 100 -9.47 3.64 6.28
C GLU A 100 -10.12 2.94 5.09
N PHE A 101 -9.67 3.24 3.86
CA PHE A 101 -10.13 2.57 2.66
C PHE A 101 -9.90 1.06 2.71
N VAL A 102 -8.69 0.61 3.05
CA VAL A 102 -8.35 -0.81 3.12
C VAL A 102 -9.19 -1.51 4.18
N ILE A 103 -9.36 -0.93 5.36
CA ILE A 103 -10.17 -1.52 6.45
C ILE A 103 -11.64 -1.63 6.04
N THR A 104 -12.20 -0.58 5.45
CA THR A 104 -13.63 -0.54 5.08
C THR A 104 -13.93 -1.56 3.99
N ASN A 105 -13.11 -1.61 2.95
CA ASN A 105 -13.35 -2.51 1.83
C ASN A 105 -13.00 -3.97 2.14
N THR A 106 -12.14 -4.22 3.11
CA THR A 106 -11.85 -5.57 3.59
C THR A 106 -13.04 -6.21 4.30
N ARG A 107 -13.96 -5.42 4.85
CA ARG A 107 -15.16 -5.90 5.55
C ARG A 107 -16.30 -6.30 4.60
N HIS A 108 -16.36 -5.73 3.41
CA HIS A 108 -17.52 -5.85 2.53
C HIS A 108 -17.32 -6.77 1.32
N ASP A 109 -16.09 -7.03 0.90
CA ASP A 109 -15.83 -7.84 -0.29
C ASP A 109 -15.23 -9.21 0.03
N ILE A 110 -15.87 -10.24 -0.51
CA ILE A 110 -15.53 -11.68 -0.32
C ILE A 110 -14.12 -12.03 -0.82
N PHE A 111 -13.47 -11.16 -1.60
CA PHE A 111 -12.16 -11.41 -2.21
C PHE A 111 -10.96 -10.90 -1.40
N LEU A 112 -11.13 -9.84 -0.62
CA LEU A 112 -10.07 -9.30 0.24
C LEU A 112 -9.85 -10.08 1.57
N PRO A 113 -10.84 -10.83 2.13
CA PRO A 113 -10.63 -11.55 3.38
C PRO A 113 -9.45 -12.51 3.35
N TYR A 114 -9.15 -13.11 2.21
CA TYR A 114 -8.09 -14.11 2.13
C TYR A 114 -6.68 -13.50 2.17
N ALA A 115 -6.46 -12.41 1.45
CA ALA A 115 -5.19 -11.68 1.50
C ALA A 115 -5.01 -10.98 2.86
N CYS A 116 -6.07 -10.35 3.37
CA CYS A 116 -6.03 -9.71 4.69
C CYS A 116 -6.01 -10.69 5.86
N MET A 117 -6.66 -11.85 5.81
CA MET A 117 -6.49 -12.88 6.85
C MET A 117 -5.06 -13.41 6.90
N ARG A 118 -4.37 -13.54 5.76
CA ARG A 118 -2.93 -13.85 5.76
C ARG A 118 -2.11 -12.71 6.36
N LEU A 119 -2.43 -11.46 6.03
CA LEU A 119 -1.77 -10.26 6.57
C LEU A 119 -2.06 -10.06 8.05
N ILE A 120 -3.31 -10.22 8.47
CA ILE A 120 -3.73 -10.14 9.88
C ILE A 120 -3.07 -11.27 10.67
N GLY A 121 -3.01 -12.48 10.15
CA GLY A 121 -2.35 -13.61 10.80
C GLY A 121 -0.84 -13.40 11.01
N VAL A 122 -0.16 -12.68 10.10
CA VAL A 122 1.25 -12.28 10.26
C VAL A 122 1.39 -11.08 11.20
N ALA A 123 0.50 -10.09 11.12
CA ALA A 123 0.52 -8.94 11.99
C ALA A 123 0.24 -9.31 13.46
N VAL A 124 -0.71 -10.20 13.72
CA VAL A 124 -1.02 -10.72 15.07
C VAL A 124 0.14 -11.54 15.62
N ARG A 125 0.78 -12.38 14.82
CA ARG A 125 1.99 -13.14 15.23
C ARG A 125 3.19 -12.23 15.53
N ASN A 126 3.26 -11.05 14.92
CA ASN A 126 4.32 -10.08 15.15
C ASN A 126 3.97 -9.04 16.23
N GLY A 127 2.97 -9.30 17.07
CA GLY A 127 2.62 -8.44 18.22
C GLY A 127 1.81 -7.19 17.87
N VAL A 128 1.29 -7.08 16.67
CA VAL A 128 0.40 -5.98 16.29
C VAL A 128 -1.00 -6.25 16.85
N ARG A 129 -1.38 -5.53 17.90
CA ARG A 129 -2.73 -5.58 18.47
C ARG A 129 -3.68 -4.80 17.55
N PHE A 130 -4.68 -5.48 17.01
CA PHE A 130 -5.83 -4.81 16.40
C PHE A 130 -6.70 -4.26 17.53
N SER A 131 -6.78 -2.94 17.62
CA SER A 131 -7.78 -2.29 18.48
C SER A 131 -9.16 -2.56 17.89
N SER A 132 -9.93 -3.41 18.56
CA SER A 132 -11.35 -3.62 18.26
C SER A 132 -12.14 -2.41 18.74
N ARG A 133 -12.19 -1.33 17.97
CA ARG A 133 -13.29 -0.37 18.07
C ARG A 133 -14.42 -0.87 17.16
N LEU A 134 -15.17 -1.81 17.69
CA LEU A 134 -16.50 -2.17 17.23
C LEU A 134 -17.46 -1.62 18.29
N SER A 135 -18.07 -0.53 18.01
CA SER A 135 -19.35 -0.08 18.55
C SER A 135 -19.98 0.86 17.55
#